data_fe821807037b2946d0c76bcf1fb5f4b5
#
_entry.id   fe821807037b2946d0c76bcf1fb5f4b5
#
_cell.length_a   1.000
_cell.length_b   1.000
_cell.length_c   1.000
_cell.angle_alpha   90.00
_cell.angle_beta   90.00
_cell.angle_gamma   90.00
#
_symmetry.space_group_name_H-M   'P 1'
#
loop_
_entity.id
_entity.type
_entity.pdbx_description
1 polymer ?
#
loop_
_entity_poly.entity_id
_entity_poly.type
_entity_poly.pdbx_seq_one_letter_code
_entity_poly.pdbx_strand_id
1 'polypeptide(L)'
;HLATVNDYLAARDAEEMAPIYEALGLTIGVIQTDDSRDQRREAYHCDITYGTAKEFGFDFLRDRLLLRRMGRQLSEFLGEGSSQRWEEAGDKPVQRESYYCVVDEADSILIDEARTPLIIGSIGEDAVEQITQTYAWSAHHASLYEENDDYEYDHEKRKVELTYAGRQRVRALPKPDLVSDMGLVDLYEYTERAVKVFRDFHLDQHYVVVDGEITIVDESTGRLAEGRKWRDGIHQAIEAKENVEITVATGQAARITIQDLFLRYRYLGGMTGTARSATREFRKVYKLNVIQIPTNRPNQRKQWQDEVSGNADAKWAAIVDEVRRVHEEGRPVLIGTRSIEKSETLSRQLDDAGINHQVLNAHEVEREADIVAQAGQGGKVTVATNMAGRGTDIKLSDGVADIGGLHVICTELHDSARIDRQLIGRCARQGDPGSFRQFMSLDDDVLREAHGREKSERIAKQGEERDRVSPQFASQTRKAQAKVEKKHYRDRATMLHHEKERKKIQREIGQDPYLDSAD
;
A
#
# COMPACT_ATOMS: atom_id res chain seq x y z
N HIS A 1 10.51 16.86 -12.27
CA HIS A 1 9.83 15.56 -12.16
C HIS A 1 8.34 15.78 -11.97
N LEU A 2 7.52 14.91 -12.55
CA LEU A 2 6.09 14.91 -12.36
C LEU A 2 5.68 13.53 -11.80
N ALA A 3 5.27 13.51 -10.53
CA ALA A 3 4.93 12.29 -9.81
C ALA A 3 3.43 12.00 -9.93
N THR A 4 3.08 10.82 -10.43
CA THR A 4 1.71 10.31 -10.56
C THR A 4 1.49 9.10 -9.65
N VAL A 5 0.24 8.61 -9.56
CA VAL A 5 -0.13 7.53 -8.64
C VAL A 5 0.30 6.15 -9.16
N ASN A 6 0.31 5.93 -10.48
CA ASN A 6 0.70 4.66 -11.11
C ASN A 6 1.36 4.88 -12.47
N ASP A 7 1.98 3.81 -13.00
CA ASP A 7 2.73 3.83 -14.25
C ASP A 7 1.85 4.12 -15.47
N TYR A 8 0.60 3.63 -15.47
CA TYR A 8 -0.36 3.90 -16.54
C TYR A 8 -0.65 5.40 -16.67
N LEU A 9 -0.92 6.08 -15.55
CA LEU A 9 -1.16 7.53 -15.54
C LEU A 9 0.10 8.30 -15.94
N ALA A 10 1.29 7.84 -15.52
CA ALA A 10 2.54 8.47 -15.92
C ALA A 10 2.73 8.45 -17.44
N ALA A 11 2.48 7.30 -18.09
CA ALA A 11 2.59 7.16 -19.54
C ALA A 11 1.52 7.97 -20.27
N ARG A 12 0.24 7.81 -19.88
CA ARG A 12 -0.88 8.51 -20.52
C ARG A 12 -0.74 10.02 -20.45
N ASP A 13 -0.46 10.55 -19.26
CA ASP A 13 -0.39 12.00 -19.05
C ASP A 13 0.82 12.61 -19.73
N ALA A 14 1.93 11.87 -19.81
CA ALA A 14 3.07 12.27 -20.61
C ALA A 14 2.73 12.36 -22.10
N GLU A 15 2.05 11.35 -22.65
CA GLU A 15 1.60 11.32 -24.04
C GLU A 15 0.60 12.44 -24.35
N GLU A 16 -0.41 12.66 -23.51
CA GLU A 16 -1.41 13.72 -23.67
C GLU A 16 -0.79 15.12 -23.64
N MET A 17 0.24 15.33 -22.80
CA MET A 17 0.87 16.63 -22.63
C MET A 17 2.06 16.86 -23.57
N ALA A 18 2.59 15.80 -24.21
CA ALA A 18 3.74 15.85 -25.12
C ALA A 18 3.62 16.92 -26.18
N PRO A 19 2.50 17.09 -26.92
CA PRO A 19 2.39 18.12 -27.95
C PRO A 19 2.61 19.55 -27.45
N ILE A 20 2.23 19.82 -26.20
CA ILE A 20 2.42 21.14 -25.58
C ILE A 20 3.88 21.38 -25.24
N TYR A 21 4.53 20.39 -24.63
CA TYR A 21 5.93 20.51 -24.23
C TYR A 21 6.87 20.55 -25.43
N GLU A 22 6.64 19.71 -26.43
CA GLU A 22 7.40 19.71 -27.68
C GLU A 22 7.28 21.03 -28.43
N ALA A 23 6.08 21.63 -28.46
CA ALA A 23 5.88 22.96 -29.03
C ALA A 23 6.68 24.06 -28.32
N LEU A 24 7.03 23.83 -27.04
CA LEU A 24 7.90 24.69 -26.25
C LEU A 24 9.38 24.31 -26.35
N GLY A 25 9.73 23.27 -27.13
CA GLY A 25 11.09 22.77 -27.31
C GLY A 25 11.61 21.98 -26.11
N LEU A 26 10.71 21.42 -25.25
CA LEU A 26 11.06 20.64 -24.08
C LEU A 26 11.00 19.14 -24.40
N THR A 27 11.92 18.38 -23.84
CA THR A 27 11.99 16.92 -23.95
C THR A 27 11.25 16.25 -22.80
N ILE A 28 10.64 15.07 -23.06
CA ILE A 28 9.83 14.33 -22.11
C ILE A 28 10.35 12.91 -21.99
N GLY A 29 10.51 12.44 -20.76
CA GLY A 29 10.80 11.05 -20.43
C GLY A 29 9.76 10.49 -19.49
N VAL A 30 9.58 9.18 -19.55
CA VAL A 30 8.69 8.43 -18.64
C VAL A 30 9.51 7.33 -17.98
N ILE A 31 9.32 7.14 -16.68
CA ILE A 31 9.91 6.02 -15.92
C ILE A 31 8.81 5.00 -15.67
N GLN A 32 9.05 3.77 -16.11
CA GLN A 32 8.17 2.61 -15.91
C GLN A 32 8.86 1.57 -15.02
N THR A 33 8.07 0.71 -14.38
CA THR A 33 8.60 -0.33 -13.48
C THR A 33 9.60 -1.25 -14.17
N ASP A 34 9.33 -1.65 -15.42
CA ASP A 34 10.15 -2.61 -16.17
C ASP A 34 11.32 -1.97 -16.94
N ASP A 35 11.52 -0.66 -16.84
CA ASP A 35 12.59 0.03 -17.55
C ASP A 35 13.98 -0.39 -17.06
N SER A 36 14.88 -0.62 -18.01
CA SER A 36 16.30 -0.82 -17.76
C SER A 36 16.96 0.46 -17.21
N ARG A 37 18.14 0.31 -16.59
CA ARG A 37 18.87 1.47 -16.04
C ARG A 37 19.21 2.51 -17.10
N ASP A 38 19.51 2.09 -18.32
CA ASP A 38 19.85 3.01 -19.41
C ASP A 38 18.62 3.80 -19.88
N GLN A 39 17.49 3.14 -20.06
CA GLN A 39 16.21 3.81 -20.36
C GLN A 39 15.83 4.83 -19.27
N ARG A 40 15.94 4.44 -17.99
CA ARG A 40 15.69 5.36 -16.86
C ARG A 40 16.64 6.56 -16.92
N ARG A 41 17.92 6.34 -17.21
CA ARG A 41 18.90 7.43 -17.33
C ARG A 41 18.52 8.40 -18.45
N GLU A 42 18.14 7.89 -19.62
CA GLU A 42 17.66 8.70 -20.74
C GLU A 42 16.43 9.53 -20.34
N ALA A 43 15.44 8.89 -19.68
CA ALA A 43 14.25 9.57 -19.20
C ALA A 43 14.58 10.69 -18.18
N TYR A 44 15.50 10.44 -17.24
CA TYR A 44 15.94 11.47 -16.30
C TYR A 44 16.75 12.61 -16.96
N HIS A 45 17.32 12.42 -18.15
CA HIS A 45 18.02 13.48 -18.89
C HIS A 45 17.06 14.41 -19.64
N CYS A 46 15.81 14.04 -19.82
CA CYS A 46 14.79 14.91 -20.38
C CYS A 46 14.50 16.11 -19.47
N ASP A 47 13.94 17.18 -20.05
CA ASP A 47 13.54 18.38 -19.31
C ASP A 47 12.43 18.09 -18.32
N ILE A 48 11.49 17.19 -18.70
CA ILE A 48 10.36 16.74 -17.89
C ILE A 48 10.41 15.22 -17.81
N THR A 49 10.35 14.69 -16.59
CA THR A 49 10.32 13.25 -16.35
C THR A 49 9.07 12.88 -15.56
N TYR A 50 8.20 12.08 -16.17
CA TYR A 50 7.04 11.48 -15.53
C TYR A 50 7.41 10.15 -14.86
N GLY A 51 6.75 9.82 -13.76
CA GLY A 51 6.93 8.54 -13.08
C GLY A 51 6.14 8.48 -11.78
N THR A 52 6.22 7.36 -11.08
CA THR A 52 5.59 7.23 -9.77
C THR A 52 6.54 7.67 -8.66
N ALA A 53 5.98 8.06 -7.51
CA ALA A 53 6.76 8.37 -6.31
C ALA A 53 7.65 7.20 -5.87
N LYS A 54 7.17 5.95 -6.08
CA LYS A 54 7.89 4.73 -5.75
C LYS A 54 9.12 4.56 -6.64
N GLU A 55 8.96 4.70 -7.95
CA GLU A 55 10.07 4.59 -8.90
C GLU A 55 11.15 5.64 -8.64
N PHE A 56 10.75 6.90 -8.45
CA PHE A 56 11.70 7.96 -8.07
C PHE A 56 12.44 7.65 -6.76
N GLY A 57 11.76 7.08 -5.79
CA GLY A 57 12.35 6.72 -4.51
C GLY A 57 13.27 5.50 -4.59
N PHE A 58 12.88 4.47 -5.34
CA PHE A 58 13.71 3.29 -5.54
C PHE A 58 14.97 3.62 -6.37
N ASP A 59 14.85 4.42 -7.41
CA ASP A 59 16.01 4.86 -8.18
C ASP A 59 16.98 5.67 -7.33
N PHE A 60 16.48 6.56 -6.48
CA PHE A 60 17.30 7.26 -5.50
C PHE A 60 18.06 6.29 -4.58
N LEU A 61 17.39 5.27 -4.05
CA LEU A 61 18.03 4.29 -3.17
C LEU A 61 19.05 3.41 -3.91
N ARG A 62 18.73 2.98 -5.14
CA ARG A 62 19.66 2.23 -6.01
C ARG A 62 20.92 3.04 -6.32
N ASP A 63 20.78 4.32 -6.63
CA ASP A 63 21.91 5.21 -6.86
C ASP A 63 22.77 5.38 -5.59
N ARG A 64 22.15 5.46 -4.39
CA ARG A 64 22.90 5.51 -3.12
C ARG A 64 23.70 4.24 -2.87
N LEU A 65 23.10 3.06 -3.10
CA LEU A 65 23.80 1.78 -2.99
C LEU A 65 24.96 1.67 -3.99
N LEU A 66 24.76 2.13 -5.21
CA LEU A 66 25.81 2.19 -6.22
C LEU A 66 26.98 3.05 -5.75
N LEU A 67 26.71 4.27 -5.28
CA LEU A 67 27.72 5.19 -4.79
C LEU A 67 28.52 4.62 -3.61
N ARG A 68 27.86 3.89 -2.68
CA ARG A 68 28.55 3.16 -1.61
C ARG A 68 29.49 2.11 -2.15
N ARG A 69 29.06 1.29 -3.11
CA ARG A 69 29.92 0.27 -3.77
C ARG A 69 31.14 0.89 -4.45
N MET A 70 30.99 2.09 -4.99
CA MET A 70 32.09 2.83 -5.64
C MET A 70 33.01 3.53 -4.63
N GLY A 71 32.81 3.37 -3.31
CA GLY A 71 33.64 3.95 -2.24
C GLY A 71 33.59 5.47 -2.13
N ARG A 72 32.54 6.09 -2.64
CA ARG A 72 32.41 7.55 -2.69
C ARG A 72 31.63 8.12 -1.52
N GLN A 73 32.12 9.22 -0.98
CA GLN A 73 31.46 9.92 0.13
C GLN A 73 30.30 10.80 -0.35
N LEU A 74 29.37 11.08 0.56
CA LEU A 74 28.15 11.85 0.34
C LEU A 74 28.37 13.24 -0.25
N SER A 75 29.50 13.89 0.08
CA SER A 75 29.89 15.21 -0.38
C SER A 75 30.16 15.28 -1.89
N GLU A 76 30.59 14.16 -2.50
CA GLU A 76 30.85 14.09 -3.94
C GLU A 76 29.54 14.00 -4.76
N PHE A 77 28.46 13.53 -4.14
CA PHE A 77 27.15 13.44 -4.79
C PHE A 77 26.39 14.78 -4.79
N LEU A 78 26.71 15.68 -3.87
CA LEU A 78 26.00 16.97 -3.72
C LEU A 78 26.50 18.09 -4.64
N GLY A 79 27.38 17.77 -5.61
CA GLY A 79 27.38 18.56 -6.83
C GLY A 79 28.34 19.71 -6.97
N GLU A 80 29.50 19.71 -6.37
CA GLU A 80 30.56 20.62 -6.80
C GLU A 80 31.70 19.83 -7.51
N GLY A 81 31.60 19.66 -8.83
CA GLY A 81 32.71 19.19 -9.68
C GLY A 81 32.64 17.76 -10.21
N SER A 82 31.47 17.09 -10.20
CA SER A 82 31.37 15.66 -10.48
C SER A 82 31.22 15.26 -11.95
N SER A 83 30.90 16.16 -12.87
CA SER A 83 30.55 15.79 -14.23
C SER A 83 31.68 15.16 -15.07
N GLN A 84 32.94 15.49 -14.83
CA GLN A 84 34.07 14.98 -15.62
C GLN A 84 34.62 13.61 -15.16
N ARG A 85 34.41 13.20 -13.91
CA ARG A 85 34.93 11.90 -13.39
C ARG A 85 34.00 10.71 -13.61
N TRP A 86 32.75 10.97 -13.96
CA TRP A 86 31.74 9.92 -14.17
C TRP A 86 31.87 9.22 -15.54
N GLU A 87 32.54 9.83 -16.49
CA GLU A 87 32.64 9.32 -17.84
C GLU A 87 33.51 8.05 -17.98
N GLU A 88 34.36 7.78 -16.99
CA GLU A 88 35.27 6.64 -17.00
C GLU A 88 34.75 5.40 -16.25
N ALA A 89 33.68 5.50 -15.45
CA ALA A 89 33.13 4.37 -14.74
C ALA A 89 31.90 3.83 -15.49
N GLY A 90 31.87 2.55 -15.80
CA GLY A 90 30.81 1.89 -16.55
C GLY A 90 29.42 1.96 -15.90
N ASP A 91 29.34 2.14 -14.58
CA ASP A 91 28.11 2.27 -13.79
C ASP A 91 27.93 3.70 -13.28
N LYS A 92 26.90 4.40 -13.77
CA LYS A 92 26.58 5.78 -13.39
C LYS A 92 25.23 5.83 -12.66
N PRO A 93 25.01 6.76 -11.72
CA PRO A 93 23.69 7.06 -11.20
C PRO A 93 22.69 7.36 -12.32
N VAL A 94 21.44 6.99 -12.15
CA VAL A 94 20.40 7.28 -13.14
C VAL A 94 19.78 8.65 -12.93
N GLN A 95 19.63 9.09 -11.66
CA GLN A 95 19.01 10.35 -11.33
C GLN A 95 19.95 11.54 -11.44
N ARG A 96 19.38 12.68 -11.81
CA ARG A 96 19.98 14.01 -11.67
C ARG A 96 19.61 14.64 -10.31
N GLU A 97 20.04 15.87 -10.08
CA GLU A 97 19.67 16.65 -8.88
C GLU A 97 18.13 16.82 -8.76
N SER A 98 17.60 16.65 -7.57
CA SER A 98 16.17 16.84 -7.24
C SER A 98 15.82 18.33 -7.21
N TYR A 99 15.59 18.94 -8.38
CA TYR A 99 15.38 20.38 -8.52
C TYR A 99 13.91 20.77 -8.34
N TYR A 100 13.01 20.30 -9.20
CA TYR A 100 11.60 20.64 -9.16
C TYR A 100 10.73 19.38 -9.23
N CYS A 101 9.69 19.33 -8.41
CA CYS A 101 8.68 18.26 -8.51
C CYS A 101 7.27 18.81 -8.40
N VAL A 102 6.41 18.37 -9.33
CA VAL A 102 4.96 18.52 -9.24
C VAL A 102 4.37 17.15 -8.92
N VAL A 103 3.52 17.09 -7.90
CA VAL A 103 2.85 15.85 -7.47
C VAL A 103 1.39 15.92 -7.86
N ASP A 104 0.98 15.08 -8.79
CA ASP A 104 -0.45 14.91 -9.10
C ASP A 104 -1.10 13.99 -8.07
N GLU A 105 -2.38 14.23 -7.76
CA GLU A 105 -3.06 13.59 -6.64
C GLU A 105 -2.25 13.66 -5.33
N ALA A 106 -1.76 14.86 -5.02
CA ALA A 106 -0.79 15.11 -3.96
C ALA A 106 -1.22 14.60 -2.58
N ASP A 107 -2.50 14.56 -2.29
CA ASP A 107 -3.01 14.04 -1.02
C ASP A 107 -2.87 12.52 -0.90
N SER A 108 -2.92 11.79 -2.00
CA SER A 108 -2.69 10.35 -1.99
C SER A 108 -1.23 10.02 -1.80
N ILE A 109 -0.38 10.63 -2.60
CA ILE A 109 1.06 10.35 -2.57
C ILE A 109 1.68 10.87 -1.28
N LEU A 110 1.42 12.15 -0.94
CA LEU A 110 2.08 12.80 0.19
C LEU A 110 1.45 12.51 1.56
N ILE A 111 0.22 11.96 1.59
CA ILE A 111 -0.48 11.66 2.85
C ILE A 111 -0.76 10.16 2.98
N ASP A 112 -1.46 9.52 2.02
CA ASP A 112 -1.89 8.13 2.18
C ASP A 112 -0.73 7.15 2.02
N GLU A 113 0.04 7.25 0.95
CA GLU A 113 1.21 6.40 0.71
C GLU A 113 2.38 6.72 1.64
N ALA A 114 2.39 7.90 2.25
CA ALA A 114 3.42 8.35 3.18
C ALA A 114 3.36 7.67 4.57
N ARG A 115 2.68 6.52 4.70
CA ARG A 115 2.58 5.71 5.92
C ARG A 115 3.69 4.67 6.06
N THR A 116 4.28 4.27 4.94
CA THR A 116 5.36 3.27 4.90
C THR A 116 6.57 3.82 4.16
N PRO A 117 7.80 3.52 4.61
CA PRO A 117 9.00 3.87 3.87
C PRO A 117 9.18 2.96 2.66
N LEU A 118 9.92 3.42 1.67
CA LEU A 118 10.48 2.61 0.60
C LEU A 118 11.76 1.94 1.12
N ILE A 119 11.89 0.64 0.88
CA ILE A 119 12.99 -0.17 1.42
C ILE A 119 13.55 -1.05 0.30
N ILE A 120 14.88 -1.08 0.18
CA ILE A 120 15.58 -2.07 -0.62
C ILE A 120 16.24 -3.07 0.34
N GLY A 121 16.06 -4.37 0.09
CA GLY A 121 16.69 -5.44 0.86
C GLY A 121 18.19 -5.57 0.56
N SER A 122 18.95 -6.17 1.49
CA SER A 122 20.42 -6.16 1.48
C SER A 122 21.10 -7.46 1.17
N ILE A 123 20.41 -8.55 0.96
CA ILE A 123 21.04 -9.86 0.85
C ILE A 123 21.39 -10.16 -0.61
N GLY A 124 22.68 -10.43 -0.89
CA GLY A 124 23.12 -10.96 -2.18
C GLY A 124 22.61 -12.41 -2.40
N GLU A 125 22.53 -12.84 -3.65
CA GLU A 125 22.02 -14.17 -4.03
C GLU A 125 22.75 -15.31 -3.31
N ASP A 126 24.07 -15.24 -3.15
CA ASP A 126 24.88 -16.24 -2.44
C ASP A 126 24.49 -16.36 -0.96
N ALA A 127 24.21 -15.24 -0.30
CA ALA A 127 23.79 -15.23 1.10
C ALA A 127 22.32 -15.69 1.25
N VAL A 128 21.45 -15.42 0.27
CA VAL A 128 20.09 -15.97 0.25
C VAL A 128 20.14 -17.49 0.17
N GLU A 129 20.97 -18.05 -0.71
CA GLU A 129 21.11 -19.49 -0.85
C GLU A 129 21.65 -20.13 0.42
N GLN A 130 22.69 -19.56 1.04
CA GLN A 130 23.24 -20.04 2.33
C GLN A 130 22.17 -20.06 3.43
N ILE A 131 21.40 -18.97 3.59
CA ILE A 131 20.32 -18.86 4.57
C ILE A 131 19.23 -19.89 4.29
N THR A 132 18.80 -20.03 3.04
CA THR A 132 17.78 -20.98 2.61
C THR A 132 18.21 -22.42 2.93
N GLN A 133 19.43 -22.77 2.57
CA GLN A 133 19.97 -24.10 2.89
C GLN A 133 20.09 -24.33 4.40
N THR A 134 20.42 -23.29 5.18
CA THR A 134 20.50 -23.39 6.65
C THR A 134 19.13 -23.62 7.27
N TYR A 135 18.07 -22.93 6.83
CA TYR A 135 16.71 -23.21 7.28
C TYR A 135 16.27 -24.64 6.92
N ALA A 136 16.47 -25.06 5.67
CA ALA A 136 16.12 -26.40 5.22
C ALA A 136 16.86 -27.49 5.99
N TRP A 137 18.17 -27.31 6.21
CA TRP A 137 18.99 -28.23 7.01
C TRP A 137 18.52 -28.30 8.47
N SER A 138 18.25 -27.16 9.09
CA SER A 138 17.79 -27.10 10.48
C SER A 138 16.40 -27.74 10.65
N ALA A 139 15.47 -27.48 9.72
CA ALA A 139 14.13 -28.06 9.73
C ALA A 139 14.17 -29.59 9.56
N HIS A 140 15.01 -30.07 8.64
CA HIS A 140 15.18 -31.52 8.39
C HIS A 140 15.64 -32.28 9.65
N HIS A 141 16.48 -31.65 10.48
CA HIS A 141 17.03 -32.27 11.68
C HIS A 141 16.25 -31.95 12.96
N ALA A 142 15.26 -31.05 12.92
CA ALA A 142 14.55 -30.58 14.12
C ALA A 142 13.90 -31.69 14.94
N SER A 143 13.39 -32.74 14.28
CA SER A 143 12.78 -33.91 14.96
C SER A 143 13.74 -34.82 15.70
N LEU A 144 15.04 -34.64 15.53
CA LEU A 144 16.08 -35.45 16.22
C LEU A 144 16.41 -34.95 17.61
N TYR A 145 15.90 -33.75 18.00
CA TYR A 145 16.21 -33.14 19.29
C TYR A 145 15.17 -33.49 20.35
N GLU A 146 15.64 -33.94 21.52
CA GLU A 146 14.80 -34.33 22.65
C GLU A 146 14.79 -33.27 23.75
N GLU A 147 13.59 -32.96 24.29
CA GLU A 147 13.42 -32.00 25.38
C GLU A 147 14.06 -32.55 26.67
N ASN A 148 14.75 -31.69 27.43
CA ASN A 148 15.55 -31.93 28.60
C ASN A 148 16.92 -32.63 28.35
N ASP A 149 17.16 -33.23 27.20
CA ASP A 149 18.46 -33.78 26.82
C ASP A 149 19.20 -32.82 25.89
N ASP A 150 18.62 -32.51 24.73
CA ASP A 150 19.25 -31.67 23.70
C ASP A 150 18.86 -30.20 23.81
N TYR A 151 17.68 -29.90 24.35
CA TYR A 151 17.21 -28.52 24.55
C TYR A 151 16.37 -28.40 25.83
N GLU A 152 16.38 -27.20 26.39
CA GLU A 152 15.45 -26.75 27.43
C GLU A 152 14.38 -25.85 26.84
N TYR A 153 13.12 -25.99 27.33
CA TYR A 153 12.00 -25.15 26.89
C TYR A 153 11.49 -24.27 28.03
N ASP A 154 11.65 -22.96 27.88
CA ASP A 154 11.07 -21.95 28.78
C ASP A 154 9.59 -21.73 28.42
N HIS A 155 8.69 -22.27 29.24
CA HIS A 155 7.24 -22.19 29.05
C HIS A 155 6.70 -20.76 29.19
N GLU A 156 7.34 -19.89 29.98
CA GLU A 156 6.88 -18.51 30.16
C GLU A 156 7.22 -17.64 28.94
N LYS A 157 8.42 -17.81 28.42
CA LYS A 157 8.91 -17.04 27.25
C LYS A 157 8.66 -17.73 25.93
N ARG A 158 8.17 -18.98 25.95
CA ARG A 158 8.04 -19.85 24.77
C ARG A 158 9.34 -19.90 23.95
N LYS A 159 10.46 -20.15 24.62
CA LYS A 159 11.79 -20.13 24.04
C LYS A 159 12.46 -21.50 24.16
N VAL A 160 13.07 -21.96 23.08
CA VAL A 160 13.96 -23.14 23.05
C VAL A 160 15.39 -22.66 23.22
N GLU A 161 16.18 -23.31 24.07
CA GLU A 161 17.61 -23.10 24.23
C GLU A 161 18.34 -24.45 24.17
N LEU A 162 19.32 -24.57 23.27
CA LEU A 162 20.11 -25.78 23.13
C LEU A 162 21.00 -26.00 24.35
N THR A 163 20.93 -27.20 24.94
CA THR A 163 21.87 -27.66 25.97
C THR A 163 23.27 -27.87 25.39
N TYR A 164 24.23 -28.21 26.26
CA TYR A 164 25.58 -28.61 25.80
C TYR A 164 25.52 -29.83 24.86
N ALA A 165 24.67 -30.82 25.15
CA ALA A 165 24.47 -32.01 24.30
C ALA A 165 23.86 -31.66 22.94
N GLY A 166 22.84 -30.81 22.93
CA GLY A 166 22.23 -30.32 21.68
C GLY A 166 23.22 -29.57 20.78
N ARG A 167 24.06 -28.71 21.37
CA ARG A 167 25.11 -27.99 20.63
C ARG A 167 26.19 -28.95 20.08
N GLN A 168 26.52 -30.02 20.80
CA GLN A 168 27.42 -31.07 20.32
C GLN A 168 26.78 -31.81 19.13
N ARG A 169 25.47 -32.10 19.19
CA ARG A 169 24.71 -32.73 18.10
C ARG A 169 24.72 -31.86 16.85
N VAL A 170 24.47 -30.55 16.99
CA VAL A 170 24.57 -29.60 15.84
C VAL A 170 25.95 -29.68 15.18
N ARG A 171 27.03 -29.79 15.96
CA ARG A 171 28.38 -29.87 15.41
C ARG A 171 28.64 -31.18 14.68
N ALA A 172 28.10 -32.28 15.20
CA ALA A 172 28.35 -33.64 14.70
C ALA A 172 27.56 -34.01 13.45
N LEU A 173 26.39 -33.37 13.23
CA LEU A 173 25.58 -33.65 12.08
C LEU A 173 26.25 -33.19 10.75
N PRO A 174 26.14 -34.00 9.68
CA PRO A 174 26.68 -33.65 8.37
C PRO A 174 25.97 -32.39 7.83
N LYS A 175 26.73 -31.48 7.24
CA LYS A 175 26.29 -30.21 6.72
C LYS A 175 26.66 -30.04 5.26
N PRO A 176 25.79 -29.45 4.43
CA PRO A 176 26.19 -28.92 3.12
C PRO A 176 27.32 -27.87 3.27
N ASP A 177 28.09 -27.65 2.23
CA ASP A 177 29.24 -26.73 2.24
C ASP A 177 28.82 -25.32 2.69
N LEU A 178 27.76 -24.75 2.11
CA LEU A 178 27.25 -23.43 2.48
C LEU A 178 26.77 -23.33 3.93
N VAL A 179 26.21 -24.41 4.48
CA VAL A 179 25.81 -24.47 5.92
C VAL A 179 27.02 -24.60 6.82
N SER A 180 28.09 -25.25 6.35
CA SER A 180 29.35 -25.40 7.10
C SER A 180 30.08 -24.07 7.26
N ASP A 181 29.92 -23.17 6.31
CA ASP A 181 30.49 -21.81 6.32
C ASP A 181 29.72 -20.84 7.24
N MET A 182 28.52 -21.23 7.72
CA MET A 182 27.73 -20.44 8.66
C MET A 182 28.41 -20.40 10.04
N GLY A 183 28.36 -19.27 10.72
CA GLY A 183 28.83 -19.12 12.10
C GLY A 183 28.11 -20.09 13.06
N LEU A 184 28.84 -20.71 13.97
CA LEU A 184 28.26 -21.69 14.89
C LEU A 184 27.14 -21.10 15.78
N VAL A 185 27.23 -19.83 16.14
CA VAL A 185 26.21 -19.15 16.95
C VAL A 185 24.91 -19.02 16.15
N ASP A 186 25.02 -18.58 14.93
CA ASP A 186 23.86 -18.45 14.02
C ASP A 186 23.23 -19.82 13.77
N LEU A 187 24.05 -20.85 13.53
CA LEU A 187 23.57 -22.22 13.30
C LEU A 187 22.81 -22.78 14.52
N TYR A 188 23.20 -22.42 15.73
CA TYR A 188 22.45 -22.78 16.95
C TYR A 188 21.11 -22.07 16.97
N GLU A 189 21.04 -20.78 16.64
CA GLU A 189 19.78 -20.02 16.58
C GLU A 189 18.82 -20.57 15.53
N TYR A 190 19.31 -20.93 14.33
CA TYR A 190 18.49 -21.59 13.31
C TYR A 190 17.95 -22.92 13.79
N THR A 191 18.76 -23.72 14.47
CA THR A 191 18.34 -25.02 15.04
C THR A 191 17.33 -24.83 16.17
N GLU A 192 17.55 -23.91 17.10
CA GLU A 192 16.60 -23.57 18.18
C GLU A 192 15.25 -23.13 17.63
N ARG A 193 15.27 -22.34 16.55
CA ARG A 193 14.08 -21.87 15.85
C ARG A 193 13.35 -23.01 15.15
N ALA A 194 14.07 -23.91 14.49
CA ALA A 194 13.50 -25.08 13.83
C ALA A 194 12.85 -26.06 14.84
N VAL A 195 13.54 -26.33 15.97
CA VAL A 195 13.00 -27.15 17.07
C VAL A 195 11.73 -26.52 17.65
N LYS A 196 11.74 -25.20 17.88
CA LYS A 196 10.55 -24.47 18.35
C LYS A 196 9.39 -24.60 17.38
N VAL A 197 9.63 -24.44 16.07
CA VAL A 197 8.60 -24.56 15.05
C VAL A 197 8.08 -25.98 14.97
N PHE A 198 8.93 -26.98 15.03
CA PHE A 198 8.52 -28.38 15.04
C PHE A 198 7.61 -28.71 16.23
N ARG A 199 7.90 -28.13 17.42
CA ARG A 199 7.17 -28.34 18.66
C ARG A 199 5.86 -27.57 18.74
N ASP A 200 5.88 -26.26 18.41
CA ASP A 200 4.81 -25.31 18.77
C ASP A 200 3.88 -24.96 17.60
N PHE A 201 4.24 -25.25 16.36
CA PHE A 201 3.46 -24.84 15.18
C PHE A 201 3.01 -26.07 14.37
N HIS A 202 1.70 -26.24 14.23
CA HIS A 202 1.07 -27.38 13.56
C HIS A 202 0.23 -26.94 12.37
N LEU A 203 0.34 -27.73 11.29
CA LEU A 203 -0.50 -27.58 10.10
C LEU A 203 -1.97 -27.71 10.47
N ASP A 204 -2.85 -26.99 9.78
CA ASP A 204 -4.31 -26.94 9.98
C ASP A 204 -4.76 -26.35 11.34
N GLN A 205 -3.84 -26.04 12.23
CA GLN A 205 -4.13 -25.40 13.51
C GLN A 205 -3.61 -23.95 13.56
N HIS A 206 -2.34 -23.75 13.24
CA HIS A 206 -1.67 -22.45 13.30
C HIS A 206 -1.49 -21.83 11.91
N TYR A 207 -1.40 -22.65 10.88
CA TYR A 207 -1.23 -22.27 9.49
C TYR A 207 -1.78 -23.34 8.54
N VAL A 208 -1.98 -22.93 7.29
CA VAL A 208 -2.28 -23.81 6.16
C VAL A 208 -1.32 -23.49 5.01
N VAL A 209 -1.18 -24.42 4.08
CA VAL A 209 -0.44 -24.20 2.83
C VAL A 209 -1.47 -23.94 1.73
N VAL A 210 -1.45 -22.73 1.16
CA VAL A 210 -2.34 -22.31 0.06
C VAL A 210 -1.45 -21.87 -1.10
N ASP A 211 -1.64 -22.41 -2.27
CA ASP A 211 -0.89 -22.09 -3.49
C ASP A 211 0.64 -22.16 -3.33
N GLY A 212 1.13 -23.01 -2.43
CA GLY A 212 2.55 -23.14 -2.14
C GLY A 212 3.11 -22.13 -1.15
N GLU A 213 2.26 -21.31 -0.52
CA GLU A 213 2.64 -20.33 0.50
C GLU A 213 2.02 -20.66 1.86
N ILE A 214 2.75 -20.28 2.92
CA ILE A 214 2.26 -20.42 4.29
C ILE A 214 1.31 -19.29 4.64
N THR A 215 0.06 -19.62 4.93
CA THR A 215 -0.95 -18.67 5.39
C THR A 215 -1.32 -18.92 6.85
N ILE A 216 -1.25 -17.88 7.67
CA ILE A 216 -1.52 -17.96 9.12
C ILE A 216 -3.01 -18.18 9.36
N VAL A 217 -3.34 -19.10 10.26
CA VAL A 217 -4.70 -19.24 10.84
C VAL A 217 -4.75 -18.43 12.13
N ASP A 218 -5.67 -17.47 12.20
CA ASP A 218 -5.90 -16.71 13.43
C ASP A 218 -6.58 -17.60 14.47
N GLU A 219 -5.85 -17.94 15.54
CA GLU A 219 -6.32 -18.86 16.59
C GLU A 219 -7.64 -18.42 17.24
N SER A 220 -7.95 -17.13 17.21
CA SER A 220 -9.14 -16.58 17.86
C SER A 220 -10.39 -16.64 16.98
N THR A 221 -10.21 -16.63 15.66
CA THR A 221 -11.31 -16.56 14.69
C THR A 221 -11.39 -17.77 13.77
N GLY A 222 -10.33 -18.58 13.69
CA GLY A 222 -10.21 -19.69 12.74
C GLY A 222 -10.10 -19.24 11.27
N ARG A 223 -9.90 -17.94 11.02
CA ARG A 223 -9.83 -17.38 9.66
C ARG A 223 -8.39 -17.26 9.19
N LEU A 224 -8.21 -17.36 7.88
CA LEU A 224 -6.94 -17.11 7.23
C LEU A 224 -6.54 -15.63 7.36
N ALA A 225 -5.32 -15.38 7.79
CA ALA A 225 -4.75 -14.05 7.94
C ALA A 225 -3.74 -13.79 6.80
N GLU A 226 -4.27 -13.56 5.61
CA GLU A 226 -3.47 -13.30 4.41
C GLU A 226 -2.52 -12.11 4.58
N GLY A 227 -1.32 -12.22 4.02
CA GLY A 227 -0.29 -11.18 4.06
C GLY A 227 0.37 -10.97 5.43
N ARG A 228 -0.02 -11.72 6.47
CA ARG A 228 0.68 -11.74 7.76
C ARG A 228 1.81 -12.77 7.76
N LYS A 229 2.93 -12.40 8.38
CA LYS A 229 4.08 -13.29 8.58
C LYS A 229 4.51 -13.27 10.05
N TRP A 230 4.93 -14.41 10.57
CA TRP A 230 5.61 -14.43 11.87
C TRP A 230 6.96 -13.75 11.77
N ARG A 231 7.36 -13.12 12.86
CA ARG A 231 8.64 -12.42 12.99
C ARG A 231 9.75 -13.39 13.43
N ASP A 232 10.95 -12.86 13.52
CA ASP A 232 12.14 -13.52 14.09
C ASP A 232 12.51 -14.86 13.41
N GLY A 233 12.24 -14.96 12.10
CA GLY A 233 12.53 -16.12 11.28
C GLY A 233 11.63 -17.34 11.51
N ILE A 234 10.59 -17.22 12.33
CA ILE A 234 9.62 -18.31 12.56
C ILE A 234 8.88 -18.67 11.28
N HIS A 235 8.47 -17.66 10.47
CA HIS A 235 7.78 -17.91 9.20
C HIS A 235 8.64 -18.74 8.25
N GLN A 236 9.91 -18.37 8.08
CA GLN A 236 10.88 -19.09 7.26
C GLN A 236 11.16 -20.51 7.75
N ALA A 237 11.18 -20.70 9.07
CA ALA A 237 11.35 -22.02 9.65
C ALA A 237 10.13 -22.93 9.42
N ILE A 238 8.91 -22.35 9.34
CA ILE A 238 7.69 -23.07 8.95
C ILE A 238 7.70 -23.39 7.46
N GLU A 239 8.09 -22.42 6.60
CA GLU A 239 8.27 -22.65 5.17
C GLU A 239 9.26 -23.81 4.91
N ALA A 240 10.37 -23.84 5.63
CA ALA A 240 11.33 -24.91 5.57
C ALA A 240 10.77 -26.25 6.06
N LYS A 241 9.98 -26.26 7.13
CA LYS A 241 9.34 -27.45 7.69
C LYS A 241 8.36 -28.08 6.69
N GLU A 242 7.62 -27.26 5.97
CA GLU A 242 6.61 -27.71 4.99
C GLU A 242 7.17 -27.88 3.58
N ASN A 243 8.49 -27.70 3.38
CA ASN A 243 9.16 -27.78 2.08
C ASN A 243 8.53 -26.87 0.99
N VAL A 244 8.07 -25.71 1.38
CA VAL A 244 7.66 -24.65 0.44
C VAL A 244 8.80 -23.66 0.22
N GLU A 245 8.65 -22.73 -0.73
CA GLU A 245 9.66 -21.71 -1.01
C GLU A 245 9.97 -20.87 0.24
N ILE A 246 11.23 -20.81 0.63
CA ILE A 246 11.67 -20.11 1.84
C ILE A 246 11.87 -18.63 1.53
N THR A 247 10.99 -17.79 2.07
CA THR A 247 11.08 -16.33 1.91
C THR A 247 12.13 -15.77 2.87
N VAL A 248 13.38 -15.64 2.42
CA VAL A 248 14.45 -15.09 3.25
C VAL A 248 14.14 -13.64 3.60
N ALA A 249 14.06 -13.32 4.90
CA ALA A 249 13.92 -11.95 5.36
C ALA A 249 15.20 -11.17 5.03
N THR A 250 15.13 -10.40 3.95
CA THR A 250 16.24 -9.54 3.56
C THR A 250 16.43 -8.43 4.58
N GLY A 251 17.62 -8.28 5.14
CA GLY A 251 18.01 -7.10 5.89
C GLY A 251 17.74 -5.82 5.06
N GLN A 252 17.60 -4.69 5.71
CA GLN A 252 17.42 -3.43 4.97
C GLN A 252 18.79 -2.93 4.49
N ALA A 253 19.00 -2.78 3.18
CA ALA A 253 20.21 -2.15 2.64
C ALA A 253 20.07 -0.64 2.55
N ALA A 254 18.86 -0.20 2.17
CA ALA A 254 18.57 1.22 1.98
C ALA A 254 17.09 1.50 2.26
N ARG A 255 16.80 2.69 2.78
CA ARG A 255 15.42 3.13 3.04
C ARG A 255 15.26 4.63 2.90
N ILE A 256 14.08 5.04 2.45
CA ILE A 256 13.65 6.45 2.43
C ILE A 256 12.15 6.53 2.67
N THR A 257 11.69 7.52 3.43
CA THR A 257 10.26 7.82 3.53
C THR A 257 9.82 8.70 2.36
N ILE A 258 8.54 8.58 1.99
CA ILE A 258 7.94 9.45 0.96
C ILE A 258 8.12 10.94 1.33
N GLN A 259 7.94 11.27 2.61
CA GLN A 259 8.13 12.64 3.09
C GLN A 259 9.56 13.15 2.81
N ASP A 260 10.54 12.31 3.08
CA ASP A 260 11.94 12.72 2.93
C ASP A 260 12.33 12.80 1.45
N LEU A 261 11.83 11.89 0.63
CA LEU A 261 12.02 11.91 -0.82
C LEU A 261 11.60 13.28 -1.40
N PHE A 262 10.37 13.71 -1.10
CA PHE A 262 9.85 14.96 -1.65
C PHE A 262 10.43 16.21 -1.00
N LEU A 263 10.88 16.15 0.26
CA LEU A 263 11.59 17.26 0.90
C LEU A 263 13.01 17.51 0.35
N ARG A 264 13.53 16.61 -0.48
CA ARG A 264 14.81 16.77 -1.18
C ARG A 264 14.71 17.73 -2.36
N TYR A 265 13.53 17.84 -2.97
CA TYR A 265 13.35 18.78 -4.08
C TYR A 265 13.46 20.22 -3.62
N ARG A 266 14.21 21.01 -4.37
CA ARG A 266 14.38 22.45 -4.09
C ARG A 266 13.04 23.18 -4.21
N TYR A 267 12.21 22.77 -5.18
CA TYR A 267 10.87 23.28 -5.40
C TYR A 267 9.89 22.10 -5.45
N LEU A 268 8.86 22.20 -4.63
CA LEU A 268 7.80 21.20 -4.56
C LEU A 268 6.46 21.88 -4.74
N GLY A 269 5.65 21.34 -5.64
CA GLY A 269 4.26 21.72 -5.84
C GLY A 269 3.38 20.49 -5.98
N GLY A 270 2.07 20.68 -6.02
CA GLY A 270 1.16 19.55 -6.25
C GLY A 270 -0.26 20.00 -6.53
N MET A 271 -1.06 19.07 -7.02
CA MET A 271 -2.45 19.24 -7.40
C MET A 271 -3.30 18.15 -6.75
N THR A 272 -4.50 18.49 -6.31
CA THR A 272 -5.49 17.52 -5.84
C THR A 272 -6.84 18.19 -5.65
N GLY A 273 -7.93 17.45 -5.83
CA GLY A 273 -9.29 17.90 -5.53
C GLY A 273 -9.65 17.89 -4.03
N THR A 274 -8.83 17.31 -3.14
CA THR A 274 -9.24 16.96 -1.76
C THR A 274 -8.27 17.38 -0.65
N ALA A 275 -7.31 18.27 -0.92
CA ALA A 275 -6.27 18.68 0.02
C ALA A 275 -6.77 19.42 1.29
N ARG A 276 -7.98 20.02 1.26
CA ARG A 276 -8.45 20.93 2.30
C ARG A 276 -8.38 20.36 3.72
N SER A 277 -8.71 19.10 3.92
CA SER A 277 -8.67 18.45 5.25
C SER A 277 -7.25 18.22 5.75
N ALA A 278 -6.28 18.05 4.85
CA ALA A 278 -4.87 17.80 5.15
C ALA A 278 -4.00 19.07 5.14
N THR A 279 -4.58 20.28 5.01
CA THR A 279 -3.87 21.56 4.90
C THR A 279 -2.80 21.76 5.98
N ARG A 280 -3.10 21.37 7.23
CA ARG A 280 -2.15 21.50 8.34
C ARG A 280 -0.95 20.57 8.18
N GLU A 281 -1.16 19.37 7.65
CA GLU A 281 -0.11 18.38 7.42
C GLU A 281 0.77 18.79 6.26
N PHE A 282 0.20 19.21 5.13
CA PHE A 282 0.95 19.77 4.01
C PHE A 282 1.87 20.92 4.44
N ARG A 283 1.35 21.84 5.24
CA ARG A 283 2.14 22.98 5.75
C ARG A 283 3.23 22.55 6.73
N LYS A 284 2.91 21.62 7.66
CA LYS A 284 3.84 21.20 8.71
C LYS A 284 4.97 20.33 8.17
N VAL A 285 4.65 19.37 7.32
CA VAL A 285 5.59 18.38 6.80
C VAL A 285 6.32 18.91 5.58
N TYR A 286 5.60 19.31 4.55
CA TYR A 286 6.15 19.66 3.23
C TYR A 286 6.37 21.16 3.02
N LYS A 287 5.96 22.01 3.97
CA LYS A 287 6.01 23.48 3.86
C LYS A 287 5.15 24.04 2.71
N LEU A 288 4.17 23.28 2.27
CA LEU A 288 3.26 23.65 1.20
C LEU A 288 2.03 24.38 1.74
N ASN A 289 1.64 25.46 1.07
CA ASN A 289 0.37 26.13 1.31
C ASN A 289 -0.69 25.57 0.36
N VAL A 290 -1.82 25.18 0.92
CA VAL A 290 -2.97 24.75 0.13
C VAL A 290 -3.80 25.95 -0.28
N ILE A 291 -3.90 26.17 -1.59
CA ILE A 291 -4.69 27.26 -2.19
C ILE A 291 -5.88 26.64 -2.89
N GLN A 292 -7.07 27.10 -2.55
CA GLN A 292 -8.29 26.63 -3.20
C GLN A 292 -8.54 27.46 -4.47
N ILE A 293 -8.55 26.81 -5.61
CA ILE A 293 -8.91 27.43 -6.89
C ILE A 293 -10.42 27.26 -7.07
N PRO A 294 -11.16 28.36 -7.31
CA PRO A 294 -12.60 28.29 -7.56
C PRO A 294 -12.91 27.45 -8.81
N THR A 295 -14.04 26.75 -8.79
CA THR A 295 -14.52 26.02 -9.95
C THR A 295 -15.02 26.97 -11.05
N ASN A 296 -14.77 26.61 -12.32
CA ASN A 296 -15.23 27.41 -13.47
C ASN A 296 -16.76 27.46 -13.57
N ARG A 297 -17.44 26.35 -13.24
CA ARG A 297 -18.91 26.27 -13.22
C ARG A 297 -19.40 25.91 -11.82
N PRO A 298 -20.60 26.36 -11.42
CA PRO A 298 -21.19 25.99 -10.14
C PRO A 298 -21.32 24.46 -9.99
N ASN A 299 -21.04 23.96 -8.79
CA ASN A 299 -21.21 22.54 -8.49
C ASN A 299 -22.70 22.19 -8.36
N GLN A 300 -23.20 21.26 -9.18
CA GLN A 300 -24.59 20.80 -9.20
C GLN A 300 -24.79 19.46 -8.46
N ARG A 301 -23.80 19.00 -7.68
CA ARG A 301 -23.87 17.72 -6.93
C ARG A 301 -24.91 17.79 -5.82
N LYS A 302 -25.85 16.84 -5.82
CA LYS A 302 -26.89 16.70 -4.80
C LYS A 302 -26.55 15.54 -3.86
N GLN A 303 -26.47 15.83 -2.57
CA GLN A 303 -26.39 14.79 -1.55
C GLN A 303 -27.79 14.31 -1.20
N TRP A 304 -28.02 12.99 -1.29
CA TRP A 304 -29.21 12.38 -0.73
C TRP A 304 -28.97 12.04 0.75
N GLN A 305 -30.06 11.90 1.51
CA GLN A 305 -29.96 11.58 2.92
C GLN A 305 -29.20 10.26 3.10
N ASP A 306 -28.21 10.25 4.02
CA ASP A 306 -27.46 9.05 4.35
C ASP A 306 -28.39 7.95 4.83
N GLU A 307 -28.06 6.70 4.47
CA GLU A 307 -28.76 5.51 4.93
C GLU A 307 -27.91 4.80 5.98
N VAL A 308 -28.51 4.48 7.13
CA VAL A 308 -27.83 3.74 8.20
C VAL A 308 -28.63 2.49 8.51
N SER A 309 -28.01 1.34 8.26
CA SER A 309 -28.57 0.01 8.53
C SER A 309 -28.04 -0.56 9.85
N GLY A 310 -28.78 -1.46 10.45
CA GLY A 310 -28.36 -2.11 11.67
C GLY A 310 -27.21 -3.10 11.49
N ASN A 311 -27.14 -3.72 10.33
CA ASN A 311 -26.14 -4.72 9.97
C ASN A 311 -25.79 -4.63 8.47
N ALA A 312 -24.77 -5.39 8.06
CA ALA A 312 -24.29 -5.41 6.68
C ALA A 312 -25.35 -5.95 5.70
N ASP A 313 -26.09 -6.99 6.05
CA ASP A 313 -27.07 -7.61 5.14
C ASP A 313 -28.20 -6.61 4.81
N ALA A 314 -28.73 -5.93 5.80
CA ALA A 314 -29.74 -4.87 5.59
C ALA A 314 -29.19 -3.70 4.77
N LYS A 315 -27.89 -3.35 4.96
CA LYS A 315 -27.20 -2.34 4.16
C LYS A 315 -27.10 -2.75 2.70
N TRP A 316 -26.67 -3.98 2.43
CA TRP A 316 -26.56 -4.47 1.07
C TRP A 316 -27.90 -4.52 0.36
N ALA A 317 -28.94 -4.99 1.03
CA ALA A 317 -30.30 -4.98 0.48
C ALA A 317 -30.77 -3.55 0.11
N ALA A 318 -30.52 -2.58 1.01
CA ALA A 318 -30.86 -1.17 0.77
C ALA A 318 -30.07 -0.57 -0.42
N ILE A 319 -28.81 -0.98 -0.62
CA ILE A 319 -28.00 -0.57 -1.76
C ILE A 319 -28.58 -1.14 -3.06
N VAL A 320 -28.93 -2.43 -3.09
CA VAL A 320 -29.53 -3.07 -4.29
C VAL A 320 -30.84 -2.40 -4.67
N ASP A 321 -31.69 -2.07 -3.70
CA ASP A 321 -32.95 -1.35 -3.91
C ASP A 321 -32.71 0.06 -4.48
N GLU A 322 -31.70 0.76 -3.99
CA GLU A 322 -31.32 2.08 -4.51
C GLU A 322 -30.81 1.98 -5.95
N VAL A 323 -29.95 1.00 -6.24
CA VAL A 323 -29.43 0.75 -7.59
C VAL A 323 -30.59 0.49 -8.56
N ARG A 324 -31.51 -0.42 -8.18
CA ARG A 324 -32.69 -0.74 -9.00
C ARG A 324 -33.48 0.52 -9.33
N ARG A 325 -33.82 1.32 -8.34
CA ARG A 325 -34.60 2.54 -8.50
C ARG A 325 -33.95 3.54 -9.44
N VAL A 326 -32.64 3.79 -9.28
CA VAL A 326 -31.90 4.75 -10.09
C VAL A 326 -31.66 4.21 -11.51
N HIS A 327 -31.44 2.91 -11.64
CA HIS A 327 -31.29 2.23 -12.94
C HIS A 327 -32.59 2.28 -13.75
N GLU A 328 -33.75 2.09 -13.12
CA GLU A 328 -35.07 2.22 -13.75
C GLU A 328 -35.36 3.65 -14.26
N GLU A 329 -34.76 4.67 -13.64
CA GLU A 329 -34.77 6.05 -14.12
C GLU A 329 -33.88 6.26 -15.38
N GLY A 330 -33.15 5.24 -15.84
CA GLY A 330 -32.19 5.29 -16.95
C GLY A 330 -30.86 5.97 -16.60
N ARG A 331 -30.61 6.29 -15.33
CA ARG A 331 -29.40 6.95 -14.87
C ARG A 331 -28.25 5.97 -14.68
N PRO A 332 -27.00 6.36 -14.98
CA PRO A 332 -25.84 5.56 -14.62
C PRO A 332 -25.59 5.58 -13.11
N VAL A 333 -25.12 4.44 -12.59
CA VAL A 333 -24.79 4.27 -11.16
C VAL A 333 -23.35 3.80 -11.02
N LEU A 334 -22.57 4.49 -10.20
CA LEU A 334 -21.22 4.07 -9.79
C LEU A 334 -21.24 3.72 -8.30
N ILE A 335 -20.84 2.50 -7.98
CA ILE A 335 -20.85 1.99 -6.60
C ILE A 335 -19.41 1.79 -6.16
N GLY A 336 -18.99 2.50 -5.12
CA GLY A 336 -17.66 2.38 -4.54
C GLY A 336 -17.62 1.45 -3.33
N THR A 337 -16.74 0.45 -3.37
CA THR A 337 -16.49 -0.50 -2.28
C THR A 337 -15.07 -0.36 -1.74
N ARG A 338 -14.82 -0.82 -0.50
CA ARG A 338 -13.48 -0.74 0.12
C ARG A 338 -12.55 -1.89 -0.23
N SER A 339 -13.09 -3.04 -0.60
CA SER A 339 -12.29 -4.24 -0.90
C SER A 339 -12.85 -5.01 -2.09
N ILE A 340 -12.02 -5.84 -2.67
CA ILE A 340 -12.41 -6.76 -3.75
C ILE A 340 -13.51 -7.71 -3.28
N GLU A 341 -13.37 -8.30 -2.08
CA GLU A 341 -14.36 -9.19 -1.46
C GLU A 341 -15.76 -8.54 -1.38
N LYS A 342 -15.81 -7.26 -0.94
CA LYS A 342 -17.07 -6.50 -0.90
C LYS A 342 -17.63 -6.20 -2.27
N SER A 343 -16.79 -5.99 -3.28
CA SER A 343 -17.21 -5.83 -4.68
C SER A 343 -17.85 -7.10 -5.21
N GLU A 344 -17.25 -8.25 -4.96
CA GLU A 344 -17.75 -9.56 -5.37
C GLU A 344 -19.05 -9.93 -4.65
N THR A 345 -19.15 -9.61 -3.36
CA THR A 345 -20.38 -9.83 -2.58
C THR A 345 -21.54 -9.01 -3.14
N LEU A 346 -21.29 -7.74 -3.44
CA LEU A 346 -22.30 -6.88 -4.05
C LEU A 346 -22.65 -7.33 -5.46
N SER A 347 -21.66 -7.74 -6.25
CA SER A 347 -21.86 -8.25 -7.62
C SER A 347 -22.83 -9.45 -7.62
N ARG A 348 -22.62 -10.43 -6.73
CA ARG A 348 -23.54 -11.57 -6.59
C ARG A 348 -24.97 -11.13 -6.26
N GLN A 349 -25.15 -10.16 -5.36
CA GLN A 349 -26.47 -9.67 -5.00
C GLN A 349 -27.16 -8.87 -6.14
N LEU A 350 -26.38 -8.17 -6.96
CA LEU A 350 -26.91 -7.50 -8.16
C LEU A 350 -27.31 -8.52 -9.24
N ASP A 351 -26.55 -9.61 -9.41
CA ASP A 351 -26.91 -10.74 -10.29
C ASP A 351 -28.21 -11.41 -9.84
N ASP A 352 -28.33 -11.71 -8.53
CA ASP A 352 -29.56 -12.27 -7.94
C ASP A 352 -30.77 -11.36 -8.12
N ALA A 353 -30.54 -10.06 -8.14
CA ALA A 353 -31.57 -9.04 -8.39
C ALA A 353 -31.86 -8.81 -9.89
N GLY A 354 -31.14 -9.49 -10.80
CA GLY A 354 -31.27 -9.36 -12.25
C GLY A 354 -30.78 -8.00 -12.80
N ILE A 355 -29.88 -7.34 -12.11
CA ILE A 355 -29.32 -6.03 -12.50
C ILE A 355 -28.00 -6.25 -13.24
N ASN A 356 -27.98 -5.95 -14.55
CA ASN A 356 -26.76 -6.04 -15.35
C ASN A 356 -25.75 -4.97 -14.92
N HIS A 357 -24.54 -5.40 -14.59
CA HIS A 357 -23.50 -4.50 -14.08
C HIS A 357 -22.09 -4.92 -14.55
N GLN A 358 -21.12 -4.04 -14.36
CA GLN A 358 -19.71 -4.29 -14.60
C GLN A 358 -18.94 -4.12 -13.29
N VAL A 359 -17.94 -4.98 -13.05
CA VAL A 359 -17.07 -4.92 -11.87
C VAL A 359 -15.67 -4.52 -12.29
N LEU A 360 -15.14 -3.52 -11.63
CA LEU A 360 -13.77 -3.04 -11.79
C LEU A 360 -12.91 -3.61 -10.66
N ASN A 361 -12.07 -4.58 -11.01
CA ASN A 361 -11.07 -5.14 -10.11
C ASN A 361 -9.69 -4.62 -10.49
N ALA A 362 -8.85 -4.33 -9.50
CA ALA A 362 -7.51 -3.74 -9.65
C ALA A 362 -6.49 -4.62 -10.44
N HIS A 363 -6.93 -5.74 -11.02
CA HIS A 363 -6.06 -6.66 -11.76
C HIS A 363 -5.84 -6.29 -13.24
N GLU A 364 -6.63 -5.39 -13.82
CA GLU A 364 -6.58 -5.07 -15.26
C GLU A 364 -6.63 -3.54 -15.49
N VAL A 365 -5.53 -2.85 -15.21
CA VAL A 365 -5.46 -1.37 -15.22
C VAL A 365 -5.83 -0.75 -16.57
N GLU A 366 -5.43 -1.36 -17.69
CA GLU A 366 -5.77 -0.86 -19.03
C GLU A 366 -7.27 -0.97 -19.32
N ARG A 367 -7.88 -2.08 -18.93
CA ARG A 367 -9.31 -2.32 -19.10
C ARG A 367 -10.17 -1.48 -18.15
N GLU A 368 -9.60 -1.09 -17.00
CA GLU A 368 -10.22 -0.17 -16.05
C GLU A 368 -10.57 1.17 -16.68
N ALA A 369 -9.68 1.76 -17.45
CA ALA A 369 -9.90 3.07 -18.08
C ALA A 369 -11.11 3.04 -19.03
N ASP A 370 -11.25 1.97 -19.81
CA ASP A 370 -12.36 1.80 -20.75
C ASP A 370 -13.71 1.59 -20.04
N ILE A 371 -13.73 0.79 -18.98
CA ILE A 371 -14.95 0.54 -18.20
C ILE A 371 -15.39 1.82 -17.48
N VAL A 372 -14.44 2.55 -16.90
CA VAL A 372 -14.74 3.84 -16.23
C VAL A 372 -15.23 4.87 -17.21
N ALA A 373 -14.66 4.96 -18.41
CA ALA A 373 -15.14 5.85 -19.46
C ALA A 373 -16.60 5.54 -19.86
N GLN A 374 -17.00 4.26 -19.82
CA GLN A 374 -18.37 3.83 -20.11
C GLN A 374 -19.33 4.03 -18.94
N ALA A 375 -18.84 4.19 -17.70
CA ALA A 375 -19.67 4.32 -16.49
C ALA A 375 -20.61 5.54 -16.51
N GLY A 376 -20.43 6.48 -17.41
CA GLY A 376 -21.32 7.64 -17.62
C GLY A 376 -22.44 7.42 -18.64
N GLN A 377 -22.54 6.24 -19.25
CA GLN A 377 -23.60 5.92 -20.21
C GLN A 377 -24.91 5.61 -19.50
N GLY A 378 -26.04 6.05 -20.10
CA GLY A 378 -27.36 5.83 -19.52
C GLY A 378 -27.63 4.37 -19.17
N GLY A 379 -28.17 4.14 -17.98
CA GLY A 379 -28.52 2.81 -17.49
C GLY A 379 -27.34 1.87 -17.14
N LYS A 380 -26.09 2.33 -17.19
CA LYS A 380 -24.94 1.51 -16.77
C LYS A 380 -24.81 1.46 -15.24
N VAL A 381 -24.54 0.28 -14.73
CA VAL A 381 -24.21 0.05 -13.32
C VAL A 381 -22.77 -0.45 -13.24
N THR A 382 -21.93 0.26 -12.49
CA THR A 382 -20.51 -0.06 -12.35
C THR A 382 -20.15 -0.20 -10.87
N VAL A 383 -19.62 -1.34 -10.47
CA VAL A 383 -19.06 -1.58 -9.14
C VAL A 383 -17.55 -1.41 -9.23
N ALA A 384 -16.98 -0.54 -8.41
CA ALA A 384 -15.56 -0.27 -8.41
C ALA A 384 -14.97 -0.30 -7.00
N THR A 385 -13.78 -0.87 -6.84
CA THR A 385 -13.01 -0.61 -5.62
C THR A 385 -12.54 0.85 -5.62
N ASN A 386 -12.33 1.42 -4.45
CA ASN A 386 -12.03 2.85 -4.29
C ASN A 386 -10.83 3.35 -5.13
N MET A 387 -9.88 2.48 -5.42
CA MET A 387 -8.68 2.83 -6.19
C MET A 387 -8.86 2.67 -7.71
N ALA A 388 -9.87 1.90 -8.13
CA ALA A 388 -10.11 1.62 -9.54
C ALA A 388 -10.58 2.87 -10.31
N GLY A 389 -10.05 3.05 -11.49
CA GLY A 389 -10.39 4.17 -12.39
C GLY A 389 -9.92 5.55 -11.92
N ARG A 390 -8.98 5.62 -10.97
CA ARG A 390 -8.42 6.90 -10.52
C ARG A 390 -7.70 7.61 -11.66
N GLY A 391 -7.87 8.93 -11.75
CA GLY A 391 -7.30 9.74 -12.83
C GLY A 391 -8.07 9.68 -14.15
N THR A 392 -9.10 8.81 -14.29
CA THR A 392 -9.95 8.74 -15.48
C THR A 392 -11.21 9.57 -15.28
N ASP A 393 -11.58 10.36 -16.28
CA ASP A 393 -12.82 11.17 -16.26
C ASP A 393 -14.03 10.35 -16.74
N ILE A 394 -15.15 10.49 -16.03
CA ILE A 394 -16.43 9.87 -16.41
C ILE A 394 -17.25 10.90 -17.17
N LYS A 395 -17.33 10.74 -18.48
CA LYS A 395 -18.13 11.61 -19.34
C LYS A 395 -19.55 11.07 -19.44
N LEU A 396 -20.53 11.93 -19.24
CA LEU A 396 -21.93 11.56 -19.42
C LEU A 396 -22.27 11.44 -20.92
N SER A 397 -23.02 10.40 -21.28
CA SER A 397 -23.60 10.30 -22.62
C SER A 397 -24.78 11.30 -22.79
N ASP A 398 -25.14 11.54 -24.04
CA ASP A 398 -26.22 12.48 -24.39
C ASP A 398 -27.52 12.14 -23.65
N GLY A 399 -28.18 13.16 -23.13
CA GLY A 399 -29.45 13.06 -22.40
C GLY A 399 -29.34 12.62 -20.94
N VAL A 400 -28.19 12.06 -20.49
CA VAL A 400 -28.01 11.61 -19.09
C VAL A 400 -28.00 12.80 -18.13
N ALA A 401 -27.48 13.94 -18.54
CA ALA A 401 -27.52 15.16 -17.75
C ALA A 401 -28.96 15.61 -17.46
N ASP A 402 -29.87 15.47 -18.40
CA ASP A 402 -31.27 15.91 -18.27
C ASP A 402 -32.07 15.09 -17.25
N ILE A 403 -31.71 13.82 -17.07
CA ILE A 403 -32.31 12.91 -16.08
C ILE A 403 -31.60 12.90 -14.72
N GLY A 404 -30.63 13.80 -14.50
CA GLY A 404 -29.98 14.01 -13.20
C GLY A 404 -28.55 13.49 -13.09
N GLY A 405 -27.97 13.01 -14.20
CA GLY A 405 -26.57 12.63 -14.30
C GLY A 405 -26.18 11.37 -13.50
N LEU A 406 -24.89 11.19 -13.31
CA LEU A 406 -24.33 10.03 -12.59
C LEU A 406 -24.73 10.03 -11.11
N HIS A 407 -25.19 8.87 -10.63
CA HIS A 407 -25.42 8.61 -9.20
C HIS A 407 -24.28 7.81 -8.60
N VAL A 408 -23.70 8.29 -7.49
CA VAL A 408 -22.61 7.62 -6.80
C VAL A 408 -23.09 7.06 -5.46
N ILE A 409 -22.86 5.78 -5.25
CA ILE A 409 -23.14 5.07 -4.00
C ILE A 409 -21.83 4.78 -3.28
N CYS A 410 -21.70 5.28 -2.05
CA CYS A 410 -20.61 4.91 -1.16
C CYS A 410 -21.13 3.82 -0.21
N THR A 411 -20.63 2.59 -0.31
CA THR A 411 -21.15 1.44 0.43
C THR A 411 -20.78 1.45 1.91
N GLU A 412 -19.79 2.24 2.29
CA GLU A 412 -19.33 2.46 3.66
C GLU A 412 -18.39 3.69 3.71
N LEU A 413 -18.08 4.17 4.91
CA LEU A 413 -17.07 5.21 5.07
C LEU A 413 -15.66 4.62 5.05
N HIS A 414 -14.74 5.29 4.34
CA HIS A 414 -13.32 4.96 4.34
C HIS A 414 -12.61 5.48 5.60
N ASP A 415 -11.34 5.14 5.76
CA ASP A 415 -10.50 5.58 6.88
C ASP A 415 -10.32 7.11 6.94
N SER A 416 -10.56 7.79 5.84
CA SER A 416 -10.49 9.24 5.71
C SER A 416 -11.66 9.79 4.91
N ALA A 417 -12.27 10.86 5.40
CA ALA A 417 -13.31 11.61 4.70
C ALA A 417 -12.83 12.19 3.35
N ARG A 418 -11.54 12.27 3.14
CA ARG A 418 -10.92 12.69 1.91
C ARG A 418 -11.09 11.65 0.80
N ILE A 419 -10.91 10.37 1.15
CA ILE A 419 -11.11 9.25 0.22
C ILE A 419 -12.59 9.19 -0.21
N ASP A 420 -13.52 9.35 0.73
CA ASP A 420 -14.95 9.42 0.40
C ASP A 420 -15.24 10.56 -0.58
N ARG A 421 -14.62 11.72 -0.39
CA ARG A 421 -14.77 12.87 -1.30
C ARG A 421 -14.20 12.62 -2.69
N GLN A 422 -13.15 11.82 -2.84
CA GLN A 422 -12.62 11.42 -4.14
C GLN A 422 -13.63 10.54 -4.89
N LEU A 423 -14.27 9.58 -4.20
CA LEU A 423 -15.33 8.77 -4.77
C LEU A 423 -16.55 9.62 -5.13
N ILE A 424 -17.07 10.41 -4.19
CA ILE A 424 -18.19 11.34 -4.42
C ILE A 424 -17.86 12.33 -5.53
N GLY A 425 -16.59 12.71 -5.66
CA GLY A 425 -16.09 13.59 -6.71
C GLY A 425 -16.17 13.04 -8.12
N ARG A 426 -16.53 11.76 -8.29
CA ARG A 426 -16.74 11.16 -9.62
C ARG A 426 -18.00 11.66 -10.31
N CYS A 427 -19.04 12.07 -9.57
CA CYS A 427 -20.23 12.66 -10.16
C CYS A 427 -20.20 14.21 -10.15
N ALA A 428 -21.06 14.80 -10.94
CA ALA A 428 -21.22 16.25 -11.08
C ALA A 428 -19.91 16.98 -11.42
N ARG A 429 -19.21 16.48 -12.42
CA ARG A 429 -18.01 17.09 -12.98
C ARG A 429 -18.37 18.10 -14.07
N GLN A 430 -17.47 19.02 -14.37
CA GLN A 430 -17.59 20.01 -15.46
C GLN A 430 -18.89 20.85 -15.43
N GLY A 431 -19.57 20.90 -14.28
CA GLY A 431 -20.84 21.59 -14.14
C GLY A 431 -22.07 20.74 -14.48
N ASP A 432 -21.91 19.46 -14.74
CA ASP A 432 -22.99 18.51 -14.94
C ASP A 432 -23.76 18.25 -13.63
N PRO A 433 -25.05 17.88 -13.72
CA PRO A 433 -25.76 17.38 -12.55
C PRO A 433 -25.26 16.01 -12.11
N GLY A 434 -25.48 15.68 -10.85
CA GLY A 434 -25.14 14.39 -10.31
C GLY A 434 -25.61 14.28 -8.86
N SER A 435 -25.69 13.06 -8.35
CA SER A 435 -26.11 12.83 -6.97
C SER A 435 -25.26 11.74 -6.31
N PHE A 436 -25.26 11.74 -4.98
CA PHE A 436 -24.63 10.67 -4.23
C PHE A 436 -25.39 10.36 -2.95
N ARG A 437 -25.19 9.13 -2.46
CA ARG A 437 -25.63 8.68 -1.13
C ARG A 437 -24.54 7.89 -0.46
N GLN A 438 -24.41 8.05 0.86
CA GLN A 438 -23.53 7.24 1.70
C GLN A 438 -24.39 6.24 2.50
N PHE A 439 -24.00 4.99 2.40
CA PHE A 439 -24.58 3.89 3.19
C PHE A 439 -23.61 3.54 4.32
N MET A 440 -24.14 3.20 5.47
CA MET A 440 -23.38 2.84 6.66
C MET A 440 -24.10 1.72 7.40
N SER A 441 -23.36 0.90 8.13
CA SER A 441 -23.93 -0.07 9.08
C SER A 441 -23.18 -0.04 10.41
N LEU A 442 -23.82 -0.57 11.45
CA LEU A 442 -23.24 -0.56 12.80
C LEU A 442 -22.09 -1.56 12.97
N ASP A 443 -21.87 -2.42 12.00
CA ASP A 443 -20.77 -3.38 11.91
C ASP A 443 -19.66 -2.99 10.92
N ASP A 444 -19.72 -1.78 10.35
CA ASP A 444 -18.68 -1.28 9.42
C ASP A 444 -17.29 -1.28 10.05
N ASP A 445 -16.28 -1.60 9.25
CA ASP A 445 -14.87 -1.72 9.66
C ASP A 445 -14.32 -0.45 10.32
N VAL A 446 -14.76 0.72 9.88
CA VAL A 446 -14.33 2.01 10.46
C VAL A 446 -14.68 2.11 11.96
N LEU A 447 -15.77 1.49 12.41
CA LEU A 447 -16.15 1.44 13.83
C LEU A 447 -15.21 0.52 14.61
N ARG A 448 -14.82 -0.62 14.01
CA ARG A 448 -13.85 -1.57 14.60
C ARG A 448 -12.47 -0.92 14.75
N GLU A 449 -12.01 -0.24 13.72
CA GLU A 449 -10.72 0.43 13.75
C GLU A 449 -10.68 1.60 14.75
N ALA A 450 -11.78 2.36 14.86
CA ALA A 450 -11.86 3.50 15.77
C ALA A 450 -11.98 3.08 17.24
N HIS A 451 -12.71 2.01 17.54
CA HIS A 451 -13.13 1.70 18.90
C HIS A 451 -12.52 0.41 19.46
N GLY A 452 -11.92 -0.45 18.62
CA GLY A 452 -11.49 -1.78 18.98
C GLY A 452 -12.66 -2.79 18.99
N ARG A 453 -12.30 -4.09 19.09
CA ARG A 453 -13.23 -5.21 18.90
C ARG A 453 -14.41 -5.19 19.86
N GLU A 454 -14.17 -5.14 21.17
CA GLU A 454 -15.25 -5.24 22.18
C GLU A 454 -16.31 -4.14 22.05
N LYS A 455 -15.87 -2.90 21.80
CA LYS A 455 -16.80 -1.78 21.70
C LYS A 455 -17.55 -1.78 20.38
N SER A 456 -16.92 -2.17 19.28
CA SER A 456 -17.59 -2.30 17.98
C SER A 456 -18.63 -3.42 17.99
N GLU A 457 -18.34 -4.57 18.62
CA GLU A 457 -19.31 -5.65 18.81
C GLU A 457 -20.53 -5.22 19.64
N ARG A 458 -20.33 -4.40 20.68
CA ARG A 458 -21.45 -3.83 21.45
C ARG A 458 -22.32 -2.87 20.63
N ILE A 459 -21.70 -2.13 19.72
CA ILE A 459 -22.42 -1.23 18.79
C ILE A 459 -23.18 -2.07 17.77
N ALA A 460 -22.55 -3.08 17.15
CA ALA A 460 -23.18 -3.97 16.19
C ALA A 460 -24.40 -4.70 16.76
N LYS A 461 -24.31 -5.22 18.00
CA LYS A 461 -25.44 -5.86 18.70
C LYS A 461 -26.68 -4.97 18.85
N GLN A 462 -26.52 -3.66 18.85
CA GLN A 462 -27.68 -2.74 18.91
C GLN A 462 -28.46 -2.69 17.58
N GLY A 463 -27.82 -3.16 16.50
CA GLY A 463 -28.39 -3.19 15.15
C GLY A 463 -28.89 -4.55 14.68
N GLU A 464 -28.50 -5.66 15.35
CA GLU A 464 -28.77 -7.03 14.89
C GLU A 464 -30.24 -7.29 14.53
N GLU A 465 -31.17 -6.68 15.25
CA GLU A 465 -32.62 -6.85 15.03
C GLU A 465 -33.28 -5.69 14.26
N ARG A 466 -32.48 -4.79 13.65
CA ARG A 466 -33.01 -3.57 13.04
C ARG A 466 -32.48 -3.40 11.61
N ASP A 467 -33.37 -3.43 10.64
CA ASP A 467 -33.00 -3.12 9.24
C ASP A 467 -32.54 -1.67 9.09
N ARG A 468 -33.19 -0.73 9.75
CA ARG A 468 -32.86 0.70 9.72
C ARG A 468 -32.63 1.26 11.10
N VAL A 469 -31.66 2.14 11.22
CA VAL A 469 -31.28 2.79 12.47
C VAL A 469 -31.42 4.31 12.32
N SER A 470 -31.56 4.99 13.45
CA SER A 470 -31.69 6.46 13.45
C SER A 470 -30.52 7.15 12.71
N PRO A 471 -30.79 8.16 11.87
CA PRO A 471 -29.76 8.96 11.18
C PRO A 471 -28.70 9.59 12.10
N GLN A 472 -28.97 9.65 13.41
CA GLN A 472 -27.98 10.11 14.40
C GLN A 472 -26.72 9.25 14.44
N PHE A 473 -26.82 7.95 14.09
CA PHE A 473 -25.66 7.06 14.01
C PHE A 473 -24.68 7.44 12.89
N ALA A 474 -25.13 8.06 11.80
CA ALA A 474 -24.24 8.60 10.78
C ALA A 474 -23.23 9.60 11.37
N SER A 475 -23.65 10.42 12.34
CA SER A 475 -22.75 11.32 13.07
C SER A 475 -21.72 10.56 13.93
N GLN A 476 -22.10 9.42 14.52
CA GLN A 476 -21.18 8.58 15.30
C GLN A 476 -20.15 7.90 14.40
N THR A 477 -20.58 7.37 13.26
CA THR A 477 -19.69 6.75 12.28
C THR A 477 -18.68 7.77 11.71
N ARG A 478 -19.12 9.00 11.42
CA ARG A 478 -18.20 10.08 11.02
C ARG A 478 -17.23 10.50 12.12
N LYS A 479 -17.63 10.46 13.40
CA LYS A 479 -16.70 10.70 14.53
C LYS A 479 -15.70 9.57 14.65
N ALA A 480 -16.11 8.32 14.39
CA ALA A 480 -15.20 7.18 14.33
C ALA A 480 -14.16 7.36 13.20
N GLN A 481 -14.62 7.70 12.01
CA GLN A 481 -13.74 8.03 10.88
C GLN A 481 -12.72 9.12 11.24
N ALA A 482 -13.16 10.22 11.83
CA ALA A 482 -12.25 11.29 12.24
C ALA A 482 -11.22 10.83 13.30
N LYS A 483 -11.57 9.86 14.15
CA LYS A 483 -10.65 9.27 15.12
C LYS A 483 -9.60 8.40 14.43
N VAL A 484 -9.99 7.59 13.43
CA VAL A 484 -9.08 6.79 12.59
C VAL A 484 -8.12 7.72 11.83
N GLU A 485 -8.63 8.74 11.17
CA GLU A 485 -7.83 9.73 10.45
C GLU A 485 -6.79 10.42 11.36
N LYS A 486 -7.20 10.76 12.59
CA LYS A 486 -6.29 11.33 13.60
C LYS A 486 -5.23 10.33 14.07
N LYS A 487 -5.55 9.03 14.17
CA LYS A 487 -4.59 7.97 14.48
C LYS A 487 -3.55 7.89 13.36
N HIS A 488 -3.98 7.78 12.10
CA HIS A 488 -3.09 7.72 10.94
C HIS A 488 -2.17 8.95 10.83
N TYR A 489 -2.68 10.15 11.13
CA TYR A 489 -1.83 11.35 11.22
C TYR A 489 -0.74 11.22 12.30
N ARG A 490 -1.07 10.68 13.48
CA ARG A 490 -0.09 10.47 14.55
C ARG A 490 0.96 9.45 14.14
N ASP A 491 0.55 8.34 13.50
CA ASP A 491 1.45 7.28 13.05
C ASP A 491 2.48 7.84 12.05
N ARG A 492 2.02 8.63 11.06
CA ARG A 492 2.92 9.33 10.13
C ARG A 492 3.86 10.31 10.82
N ALA A 493 3.36 11.06 11.80
CA ALA A 493 4.18 12.01 12.56
C ALA A 493 5.24 11.32 13.42
N THR A 494 4.89 10.17 14.02
CA THR A 494 5.81 9.35 14.81
C THR A 494 6.88 8.75 13.91
N MET A 495 6.49 8.17 12.76
CA MET A 495 7.44 7.64 11.77
C MET A 495 8.44 8.72 11.31
N LEU A 496 7.94 9.90 10.98
CA LEU A 496 8.80 11.03 10.57
C LEU A 496 9.77 11.46 11.68
N HIS A 497 9.33 11.43 12.94
CA HIS A 497 10.19 11.73 14.07
C HIS A 497 11.31 10.69 14.22
N HIS A 498 10.96 9.41 14.23
CA HIS A 498 11.95 8.34 14.31
C HIS A 498 12.95 8.37 13.16
N GLU A 499 12.48 8.67 11.94
CA GLU A 499 13.36 8.78 10.78
C GLU A 499 14.35 9.93 10.90
N LYS A 500 13.92 11.07 11.44
CA LYS A 500 14.82 12.20 11.70
C LYS A 500 15.89 11.90 12.75
N GLU A 501 15.52 11.24 13.84
CA GLU A 501 16.47 10.83 14.87
C GLU A 501 17.46 9.78 14.33
N ARG A 502 16.97 8.77 13.59
CA ARG A 502 17.82 7.77 12.94
C ARG A 502 18.87 8.43 12.04
N LYS A 503 18.44 9.34 11.16
CA LYS A 503 19.35 10.05 10.25
C LYS A 503 20.35 10.94 10.97
N LYS A 504 19.96 11.53 12.09
CA LYS A 504 20.87 12.31 12.91
C LYS A 504 21.98 11.42 13.48
N ILE A 505 21.61 10.27 14.05
CA ILE A 505 22.57 9.29 14.60
C ILE A 505 23.52 8.80 13.50
N GLN A 506 22.97 8.38 12.33
CA GLN A 506 23.80 7.90 11.22
C GLN A 506 24.81 8.96 10.73
N ARG A 507 24.41 10.22 10.64
CA ARG A 507 25.34 11.31 10.27
C ARG A 507 26.42 11.52 11.34
N GLU A 508 26.08 11.44 12.63
CA GLU A 508 27.02 11.61 13.74
C GLU A 508 28.10 10.53 13.74
N ILE A 509 27.75 9.29 13.30
CA ILE A 509 28.72 8.20 13.16
C ILE A 509 29.37 8.12 11.76
N GLY A 510 29.14 9.12 10.92
CA GLY A 510 29.75 9.23 9.57
C GLY A 510 29.16 8.28 8.53
N GLN A 511 27.97 7.73 8.76
CA GLN A 511 27.29 6.84 7.81
C GLN A 511 26.29 7.59 6.92
N ASP A 512 26.02 7.05 5.73
CA ASP A 512 24.97 7.56 4.85
C ASP A 512 23.59 7.40 5.53
N PRO A 513 22.82 8.48 5.70
CA PRO A 513 21.53 8.42 6.41
C PRO A 513 20.43 7.63 5.69
N TYR A 514 20.66 7.16 4.48
CA TYR A 514 19.71 6.36 3.69
C TYR A 514 20.10 4.88 3.57
N LEU A 515 21.32 4.55 3.95
CA LEU A 515 21.84 3.20 3.90
C LEU A 515 21.93 2.62 5.32
N ASP A 516 21.51 1.39 5.49
CA ASP A 516 21.78 0.69 6.74
C ASP A 516 23.22 0.15 6.72
N SER A 517 23.85 0.05 7.89
CA SER A 517 25.19 -0.52 7.99
C SER A 517 25.16 -1.94 7.46
N ALA A 518 26.07 -2.25 6.55
CA ALA A 518 26.40 -3.64 6.32
C ALA A 518 27.18 -4.10 7.57
N ASP A 519 26.61 -4.98 8.34
CA ASP A 519 27.36 -5.76 9.35
C ASP A 519 28.28 -6.73 8.64
#